data_7a6c18cc94bcce15c112fd00033642e6
#
_entry.id   7a6c18cc94bcce15c112fd00033642e6
#
_cell.length_a   1.000
_cell.length_b   1.000
_cell.length_c   1.000
_cell.angle_alpha   90.00
_cell.angle_beta   90.00
_cell.angle_gamma   90.00
#
_symmetry.space_group_name_H-M   'P 1'
#
loop_
_entity.id
_entity.type
_entity.pdbx_description
1 polymer ?
#
loop_
_entity_poly.entity_id
_entity_poly.type
_entity_poly.pdbx_seq_one_letter_code
_entity_poly.pdbx_strand_id
1 'polypeptide(L)'
;LYLFMMQGSLTKTYKKVAIVAGIICGVACFHYYRMANIYVESLAMAITFDENGKVLIGELAAFPTAYRYIDWLITVPLMVLEFPLLLNLGKKGKPMFWTLGIVSLAMLVFAWIAETSPVASGQWWGFWIVSCIFWGIMVATLYGSVTKAASHLVHHSAY
;
A
#
# COMPACT_ATOMS: atom_id res chain seq x y z
N LEU A 1 4.25 -1.44 -17.56
CA LEU A 1 4.24 -1.77 -18.98
C LEU A 1 4.38 -3.29 -19.21
N TYR A 2 5.41 -3.96 -18.65
CA TYR A 2 5.64 -5.40 -18.80
C TYR A 2 4.42 -6.27 -18.43
N LEU A 3 3.78 -6.01 -17.30
CA LEU A 3 2.58 -6.73 -16.84
C LEU A 3 1.41 -6.60 -17.82
N PHE A 4 1.24 -5.44 -18.44
CA PHE A 4 0.23 -5.24 -19.49
C PHE A 4 0.57 -5.98 -20.80
N MET A 5 1.84 -6.07 -21.16
CA MET A 5 2.28 -6.80 -22.35
C MET A 5 2.10 -8.31 -22.19
N MET A 6 2.32 -8.84 -20.98
CA MET A 6 2.20 -10.28 -20.68
C MET A 6 0.75 -10.79 -20.60
N GLN A 7 -0.27 -9.91 -20.57
CA GLN A 7 -1.69 -10.34 -20.47
C GLN A 7 -2.12 -11.35 -21.53
N GLY A 8 -1.54 -11.27 -22.75
CA GLY A 8 -1.90 -12.15 -23.87
C GLY A 8 -1.54 -13.62 -23.63
N SER A 9 -0.48 -13.88 -22.84
CA SER A 9 0.02 -15.22 -22.53
C SER A 9 -0.58 -15.85 -21.27
N LEU A 10 -1.35 -15.07 -20.47
CA LEU A 10 -1.89 -15.50 -19.20
C LEU A 10 -3.32 -16.07 -19.33
N THR A 11 -3.66 -17.03 -18.47
CA THR A 11 -5.04 -17.50 -18.32
C THR A 11 -5.96 -16.38 -17.83
N LYS A 12 -7.26 -16.51 -18.08
CA LYS A 12 -8.27 -15.46 -17.74
C LYS A 12 -8.20 -15.00 -16.28
N THR A 13 -7.88 -15.90 -15.34
CA THR A 13 -7.76 -15.60 -13.90
C THR A 13 -6.54 -14.72 -13.63
N TYR A 14 -5.37 -15.15 -14.07
CA TYR A 14 -4.13 -14.41 -13.85
C TYR A 14 -4.03 -13.10 -14.66
N LYS A 15 -4.77 -13.01 -15.76
CA LYS A 15 -4.89 -11.77 -16.53
C LYS A 15 -5.47 -10.62 -15.68
N LYS A 16 -6.50 -10.90 -14.86
CA LYS A 16 -7.08 -9.90 -13.96
C LYS A 16 -6.06 -9.42 -12.90
N VAL A 17 -5.32 -10.37 -12.32
CA VAL A 17 -4.25 -10.05 -11.34
C VAL A 17 -3.17 -9.17 -11.98
N ALA A 18 -2.69 -9.54 -13.17
CA ALA A 18 -1.67 -8.75 -13.87
C ALA A 18 -2.15 -7.33 -14.21
N ILE A 19 -3.44 -7.14 -14.52
CA ILE A 19 -4.02 -5.81 -14.75
C ILE A 19 -4.02 -5.01 -13.44
N VAL A 20 -4.47 -5.60 -12.33
CA VAL A 20 -4.51 -4.91 -11.02
C VAL A 20 -3.11 -4.55 -10.57
N ALA A 21 -2.15 -5.49 -10.64
CA ALA A 21 -0.74 -5.22 -10.34
C ALA A 21 -0.16 -4.09 -11.22
N GLY A 22 -0.51 -4.07 -12.51
CA GLY A 22 -0.11 -3.00 -13.42
C GLY A 22 -0.67 -1.64 -13.03
N ILE A 23 -1.92 -1.57 -12.56
CA ILE A 23 -2.54 -0.34 -12.06
C ILE A 23 -1.83 0.12 -10.77
N ILE A 24 -1.58 -0.79 -9.82
CA ILE A 24 -0.86 -0.49 -8.58
C ILE A 24 0.50 0.13 -8.89
N CYS A 25 1.29 -0.53 -9.75
CA CYS A 25 2.61 -0.03 -10.15
C CYS A 25 2.53 1.34 -10.85
N GLY A 26 1.52 1.56 -11.69
CA GLY A 26 1.32 2.84 -12.40
C GLY A 26 0.99 3.98 -11.45
N VAL A 27 0.06 3.76 -10.52
CA VAL A 27 -0.34 4.73 -9.48
C VAL A 27 0.86 5.06 -8.58
N ALA A 28 1.55 4.03 -8.06
CA ALA A 28 2.74 4.22 -7.24
C ALA A 28 3.83 5.00 -7.98
N CYS A 29 4.15 4.62 -9.23
CA CYS A 29 5.14 5.31 -10.05
C CYS A 29 4.84 6.80 -10.19
N PHE A 30 3.59 7.17 -10.47
CA PHE A 30 3.18 8.57 -10.58
C PHE A 30 3.36 9.33 -9.27
N HIS A 31 2.87 8.80 -8.14
CA HIS A 31 2.95 9.48 -6.86
C HIS A 31 4.39 9.58 -6.33
N TYR A 32 5.19 8.52 -6.46
CA TYR A 32 6.59 8.55 -6.05
C TYR A 32 7.42 9.50 -6.92
N TYR A 33 7.16 9.59 -8.23
CA TYR A 33 7.78 10.58 -9.10
C TYR A 33 7.44 12.02 -8.64
N ARG A 34 6.18 12.29 -8.32
CA ARG A 34 5.76 13.59 -7.79
C ARG A 34 6.41 13.91 -6.45
N MET A 35 6.45 12.97 -5.52
CA MET A 35 7.12 13.14 -4.22
C MET A 35 8.61 13.41 -4.37
N ALA A 36 9.28 12.70 -5.28
CA ALA A 36 10.70 12.91 -5.57
C ALA A 36 10.97 14.33 -6.09
N ASN A 37 10.15 14.84 -7.01
CA ASN A 37 10.28 16.20 -7.51
C ASN A 37 10.09 17.25 -6.41
N ILE A 38 9.06 17.10 -5.58
CA ILE A 38 8.82 18.03 -4.45
C ILE A 38 10.02 18.01 -3.49
N TYR A 39 10.58 16.83 -3.22
CA TYR A 39 11.75 16.72 -2.36
C TYR A 39 12.99 17.39 -2.97
N VAL A 40 13.26 17.18 -4.25
CA VAL A 40 14.38 17.80 -4.95
C VAL A 40 14.22 19.33 -5.00
N GLU A 41 13.02 19.84 -5.28
CA GLU A 41 12.73 21.28 -5.26
C GLU A 41 12.95 21.86 -3.85
N SER A 42 12.47 21.18 -2.81
CA SER A 42 12.66 21.64 -1.42
C SER A 42 14.13 21.64 -1.02
N LEU A 43 14.91 20.65 -1.45
CA LEU A 43 16.35 20.59 -1.21
C LEU A 43 17.08 21.73 -1.93
N ALA A 44 16.73 22.00 -3.19
CA ALA A 44 17.32 23.10 -3.95
C ALA A 44 17.05 24.47 -3.30
N MET A 45 15.86 24.67 -2.72
CA MET A 45 15.52 25.90 -2.00
C MET A 45 16.22 26.01 -0.63
N ALA A 46 16.51 24.89 0.03
CA ALA A 46 17.17 24.86 1.33
C ALA A 46 18.70 25.05 1.24
N ILE A 47 19.31 24.81 0.08
CA ILE A 47 20.75 24.99 -0.14
C ILE A 47 21.00 26.45 -0.46
N THR A 48 21.75 27.14 0.42
CA THR A 48 22.25 28.50 0.25
C THR A 48 23.75 28.54 0.42
N PHE A 49 24.39 29.63 0.00
CA PHE A 49 25.83 29.85 0.18
C PHE A 49 26.06 31.07 1.06
N ASP A 50 27.02 30.99 1.99
CA ASP A 50 27.47 32.16 2.75
C ASP A 50 28.42 33.04 1.90
N GLU A 51 28.86 34.16 2.49
CA GLU A 51 29.78 35.11 1.84
C GLU A 51 31.14 34.50 1.47
N ASN A 52 31.50 33.38 2.09
CA ASN A 52 32.74 32.63 1.85
C ASN A 52 32.54 31.46 0.87
N GLY A 53 31.36 31.29 0.29
CA GLY A 53 31.02 30.20 -0.59
C GLY A 53 30.77 28.85 0.12
N LYS A 54 30.64 28.85 1.44
CA LYS A 54 30.29 27.64 2.19
C LYS A 54 28.82 27.32 2.05
N VAL A 55 28.53 26.05 1.79
CA VAL A 55 27.16 25.55 1.68
C VAL A 55 26.47 25.63 3.05
N LEU A 56 25.32 26.29 3.09
CA LEU A 56 24.40 26.30 4.21
C LEU A 56 23.17 25.50 3.82
N ILE A 57 22.71 24.61 4.69
CA ILE A 57 21.47 23.86 4.51
C ILE A 57 20.45 24.43 5.48
N GLY A 58 19.43 25.10 4.96
CA GLY A 58 18.28 25.58 5.71
C GLY A 58 17.30 24.47 6.05
N GLU A 59 16.14 24.84 6.59
CA GLU A 59 15.06 23.89 6.86
C GLU A 59 14.50 23.34 5.54
N LEU A 60 14.50 22.00 5.44
CA LEU A 60 13.80 21.30 4.36
C LEU A 60 12.30 21.42 4.55
N ALA A 61 11.56 21.67 3.47
CA ALA A 61 10.12 21.61 3.52
C ALA A 61 9.64 20.23 4.02
N ALA A 62 8.58 20.22 4.81
CA ALA A 62 8.02 19.00 5.34
C ALA A 62 7.70 18.03 4.19
N PHE A 63 8.08 16.75 4.37
CA PHE A 63 7.79 15.72 3.37
C PHE A 63 6.27 15.67 3.08
N PRO A 64 5.86 15.59 1.81
CA PRO A 64 4.44 15.64 1.44
C PRO A 64 3.72 14.34 1.80
N THR A 65 3.52 14.12 3.08
CA THR A 65 2.86 12.93 3.66
C THR A 65 1.48 12.66 3.03
N ALA A 66 0.73 13.71 2.67
CA ALA A 66 -0.57 13.56 2.01
C ALA A 66 -0.48 12.78 0.69
N TYR A 67 0.55 13.00 -0.13
CA TYR A 67 0.73 12.25 -1.39
C TYR A 67 0.98 10.77 -1.14
N ARG A 68 1.71 10.42 -0.08
CA ARG A 68 1.96 9.03 0.32
C ARG A 68 0.66 8.34 0.71
N TYR A 69 -0.19 9.00 1.51
CA TYR A 69 -1.46 8.42 1.92
C TYR A 69 -2.48 8.34 0.78
N ILE A 70 -2.50 9.30 -0.14
CA ILE A 70 -3.32 9.22 -1.36
C ILE A 70 -2.91 7.99 -2.19
N ASP A 71 -1.61 7.76 -2.37
CA ASP A 71 -1.10 6.56 -3.04
C ASP A 71 -1.55 5.29 -2.32
N TRP A 72 -1.31 5.20 -1.03
CA TRP A 72 -1.61 4.00 -0.25
C TRP A 72 -3.09 3.70 -0.12
N LEU A 73 -3.96 4.72 -0.07
CA LEU A 73 -5.41 4.53 -0.06
C LEU A 73 -5.93 3.84 -1.34
N ILE A 74 -5.19 3.94 -2.42
CA ILE A 74 -5.49 3.26 -3.69
C ILE A 74 -4.73 1.94 -3.77
N THR A 75 -3.40 1.97 -3.57
CA THR A 75 -2.52 0.84 -3.87
C THR A 75 -2.61 -0.29 -2.84
N VAL A 76 -2.74 0.01 -1.54
CA VAL A 76 -2.78 -1.02 -0.49
C VAL A 76 -4.06 -1.85 -0.53
N PRO A 77 -5.28 -1.28 -0.62
CA PRO A 77 -6.48 -2.07 -0.82
C PRO A 77 -6.41 -2.94 -2.08
N LEU A 78 -5.96 -2.39 -3.21
CA LEU A 78 -5.80 -3.16 -4.44
C LEU A 78 -4.83 -4.33 -4.26
N MET A 79 -3.71 -4.12 -3.59
CA MET A 79 -2.71 -5.16 -3.31
C MET A 79 -3.29 -6.30 -2.47
N VAL A 80 -4.03 -6.00 -1.40
CA VAL A 80 -4.64 -7.06 -0.58
C VAL A 80 -5.81 -7.75 -1.27
N LEU A 81 -6.49 -7.06 -2.18
CA LEU A 81 -7.58 -7.63 -3.00
C LEU A 81 -7.07 -8.54 -4.13
N GLU A 82 -5.79 -8.49 -4.48
CA GLU A 82 -5.18 -9.47 -5.39
C GLU A 82 -5.22 -10.90 -4.81
N PHE A 83 -5.13 -11.07 -3.48
CA PHE A 83 -5.12 -12.40 -2.87
C PHE A 83 -6.40 -13.22 -3.13
N PRO A 84 -7.63 -12.70 -2.91
CA PRO A 84 -8.85 -13.40 -3.32
C PRO A 84 -8.90 -13.75 -4.80
N LEU A 85 -8.33 -12.90 -5.66
CA LEU A 85 -8.25 -13.15 -7.10
C LEU A 85 -7.25 -14.25 -7.43
N LEU A 86 -6.06 -14.25 -6.80
CA LEU A 86 -5.03 -15.27 -6.95
C LEU A 86 -5.52 -16.65 -6.49
N LEU A 87 -6.18 -16.69 -5.34
CA LEU A 87 -6.71 -17.95 -4.78
C LEU A 87 -7.91 -18.50 -5.56
N ASN A 88 -8.45 -17.76 -6.53
CA ASN A 88 -9.57 -18.13 -7.39
C ASN A 88 -10.78 -18.69 -6.62
N LEU A 89 -11.09 -18.10 -5.46
CA LEU A 89 -12.12 -18.57 -4.54
C LEU A 89 -13.55 -18.37 -5.06
N GLY A 90 -13.74 -17.70 -6.18
CA GLY A 90 -15.04 -17.42 -6.78
C GLY A 90 -16.00 -16.72 -5.81
N LYS A 91 -17.23 -17.25 -5.70
CA LYS A 91 -18.24 -16.66 -4.77
C LYS A 91 -17.86 -16.78 -3.30
N LYS A 92 -17.08 -17.80 -2.92
CA LYS A 92 -16.59 -18.00 -1.53
C LYS A 92 -15.55 -16.96 -1.11
N GLY A 93 -14.88 -16.32 -2.07
CA GLY A 93 -13.92 -15.25 -1.81
C GLY A 93 -14.54 -13.87 -1.52
N LYS A 94 -15.86 -13.68 -1.73
CA LYS A 94 -16.51 -12.38 -1.49
C LYS A 94 -16.37 -11.84 -0.07
N PRO A 95 -16.62 -12.64 1.00
CA PRO A 95 -16.41 -12.13 2.37
C PRO A 95 -14.98 -11.68 2.60
N MET A 96 -14.00 -12.48 2.20
CA MET A 96 -12.58 -12.14 2.29
C MET A 96 -12.27 -10.83 1.54
N PHE A 97 -12.77 -10.67 0.33
CA PHE A 97 -12.60 -9.47 -0.48
C PHE A 97 -13.07 -8.22 0.28
N TRP A 98 -14.31 -8.22 0.80
CA TRP A 98 -14.86 -7.09 1.53
C TRP A 98 -14.14 -6.84 2.86
N THR A 99 -13.82 -7.90 3.61
CA THR A 99 -13.06 -7.77 4.86
C THR A 99 -11.72 -7.14 4.62
N LEU A 100 -10.93 -7.62 3.67
CA LEU A 100 -9.61 -7.07 3.36
C LEU A 100 -9.70 -5.61 2.87
N GLY A 101 -10.65 -5.30 2.00
CA GLY A 101 -10.85 -3.94 1.50
C GLY A 101 -11.20 -2.95 2.62
N ILE A 102 -12.17 -3.28 3.46
CA ILE A 102 -12.61 -2.40 4.56
C ILE A 102 -11.52 -2.26 5.62
N VAL A 103 -10.90 -3.37 6.02
CA VAL A 103 -9.86 -3.38 7.06
C VAL A 103 -8.62 -2.61 6.62
N SER A 104 -8.19 -2.75 5.36
CA SER A 104 -7.05 -2.01 4.83
C SER A 104 -7.31 -0.50 4.74
N LEU A 105 -8.51 -0.10 4.32
CA LEU A 105 -8.90 1.31 4.31
C LEU A 105 -8.95 1.90 5.72
N ALA A 106 -9.59 1.19 6.67
CA ALA A 106 -9.64 1.62 8.07
C ALA A 106 -8.22 1.77 8.66
N MET A 107 -7.35 0.79 8.44
CA MET A 107 -5.95 0.84 8.86
C MET A 107 -5.26 2.13 8.37
N LEU A 108 -5.40 2.45 7.09
CA LEU A 108 -4.75 3.63 6.50
C LEU A 108 -5.33 4.95 7.01
N VAL A 109 -6.66 5.04 7.18
CA VAL A 109 -7.30 6.24 7.73
C VAL A 109 -6.81 6.51 9.15
N PHE A 110 -6.79 5.50 10.02
CA PHE A 110 -6.29 5.66 11.38
C PHE A 110 -4.78 5.94 11.43
N ALA A 111 -3.98 5.33 10.55
CA ALA A 111 -2.56 5.64 10.42
C ALA A 111 -2.34 7.10 10.01
N TRP A 112 -3.14 7.62 9.06
CA TRP A 112 -3.05 9.01 8.63
C TRP A 112 -3.42 9.98 9.76
N ILE A 113 -4.50 9.72 10.50
CA ILE A 113 -4.88 10.54 11.66
C ILE A 113 -3.76 10.52 12.71
N ALA A 114 -3.14 9.37 12.97
CA ALA A 114 -2.01 9.27 13.88
C ALA A 114 -0.84 10.14 13.40
N GLU A 115 -0.41 9.98 12.14
CA GLU A 115 0.76 10.72 11.61
C GLU A 115 0.55 12.23 11.53
N THR A 116 -0.70 12.69 11.38
CA THR A 116 -1.04 14.13 11.39
C THR A 116 -1.28 14.69 12.78
N SER A 117 -1.33 13.85 13.81
CA SER A 117 -1.47 14.26 15.21
C SER A 117 -0.12 14.69 15.81
N PRO A 118 -0.09 15.55 16.87
CA PRO A 118 1.15 15.91 17.54
C PRO A 118 1.89 14.66 18.02
N VAL A 119 3.18 14.58 17.68
CA VAL A 119 4.04 13.41 17.99
C VAL A 119 4.00 13.09 19.48
N ALA A 120 3.92 11.82 19.82
CA ALA A 120 3.84 11.28 21.19
C ALA A 120 2.63 11.77 22.02
N SER A 121 1.64 12.44 21.41
CA SER A 121 0.37 12.75 22.09
C SER A 121 -0.46 11.49 22.34
N GLY A 122 -1.42 11.57 23.26
CA GLY A 122 -2.37 10.47 23.48
C GLY A 122 -3.18 10.11 22.21
N GLN A 123 -3.50 11.10 21.37
CA GLN A 123 -4.14 10.89 20.09
C GLN A 123 -3.24 10.12 19.11
N TRP A 124 -1.95 10.50 19.01
CA TRP A 124 -0.97 9.81 18.18
C TRP A 124 -0.89 8.33 18.53
N TRP A 125 -0.68 8.01 19.82
CA TRP A 125 -0.62 6.62 20.30
C TRP A 125 -1.94 5.87 20.11
N GLY A 126 -3.07 6.51 20.41
CA GLY A 126 -4.38 5.89 20.31
C GLY A 126 -4.70 5.46 18.87
N PHE A 127 -4.58 6.36 17.90
CA PHE A 127 -4.87 6.06 16.51
C PHE A 127 -3.82 5.11 15.88
N TRP A 128 -2.55 5.22 16.30
CA TRP A 128 -1.50 4.29 15.87
C TRP A 128 -1.82 2.85 16.30
N ILE A 129 -2.20 2.64 17.57
CA ILE A 129 -2.57 1.31 18.09
C ILE A 129 -3.80 0.77 17.34
N VAL A 130 -4.83 1.59 17.11
CA VAL A 130 -6.01 1.18 16.34
C VAL A 130 -5.63 0.75 14.93
N SER A 131 -4.76 1.50 14.25
CA SER A 131 -4.24 1.12 12.94
C SER A 131 -3.50 -0.22 12.98
N CYS A 132 -2.68 -0.47 14.00
CA CYS A 132 -1.98 -1.75 14.19
C CYS A 132 -2.95 -2.92 14.41
N ILE A 133 -4.08 -2.71 15.10
CA ILE A 133 -5.12 -3.73 15.28
C ILE A 133 -5.72 -4.12 13.92
N PHE A 134 -6.09 -3.15 13.10
CA PHE A 134 -6.59 -3.41 11.74
C PHE A 134 -5.55 -4.12 10.87
N TRP A 135 -4.28 -3.73 10.95
CA TRP A 135 -3.18 -4.43 10.30
C TRP A 135 -3.11 -5.89 10.73
N GLY A 136 -3.19 -6.18 12.04
CA GLY A 136 -3.20 -7.54 12.58
C GLY A 136 -4.38 -8.38 12.07
N ILE A 137 -5.59 -7.79 12.00
CA ILE A 137 -6.79 -8.44 11.44
C ILE A 137 -6.56 -8.76 9.95
N MET A 138 -5.99 -7.85 9.19
CA MET A 138 -5.67 -8.04 7.77
C MET A 138 -4.71 -9.21 7.58
N VAL A 139 -3.60 -9.24 8.33
CA VAL A 139 -2.59 -10.32 8.27
C VAL A 139 -3.20 -11.66 8.68
N ALA A 140 -3.98 -11.71 9.75
CA ALA A 140 -4.65 -12.93 10.21
C ALA A 140 -5.65 -13.46 9.16
N THR A 141 -6.40 -12.57 8.50
CA THR A 141 -7.33 -12.94 7.43
C THR A 141 -6.60 -13.52 6.23
N LEU A 142 -5.49 -12.91 5.81
CA LEU A 142 -4.66 -13.40 4.71
C LEU A 142 -4.06 -14.77 5.05
N TYR A 143 -3.41 -14.89 6.20
CA TYR A 143 -2.77 -16.12 6.65
C TYR A 143 -3.77 -17.28 6.75
N GLY A 144 -4.93 -17.06 7.39
CA GLY A 144 -5.97 -18.07 7.53
C GLY A 144 -6.58 -18.50 6.20
N SER A 145 -6.67 -17.60 5.23
CA SER A 145 -7.21 -17.91 3.90
C SER A 145 -6.21 -18.67 3.03
N VAL A 146 -4.94 -18.29 3.07
CA VAL A 146 -3.86 -18.96 2.34
C VAL A 146 -3.64 -20.38 2.88
N THR A 147 -3.61 -20.56 4.20
CA THR A 147 -3.44 -21.89 4.81
C THR A 147 -4.60 -22.82 4.50
N LYS A 148 -5.85 -22.32 4.51
CA LYS A 148 -7.02 -23.12 4.10
C LYS A 148 -6.94 -23.51 2.62
N ALA A 149 -6.54 -22.59 1.74
CA ALA A 149 -6.39 -22.92 0.32
C ALA A 149 -5.28 -23.94 0.08
N ALA A 150 -4.14 -23.81 0.79
CA ALA A 150 -3.02 -24.75 0.71
C ALA A 150 -3.40 -26.16 1.20
N SER A 151 -4.12 -26.26 2.32
CA SER A 151 -4.58 -27.57 2.83
C SER A 151 -5.49 -28.31 1.86
N HIS A 152 -6.39 -27.61 1.18
CA HIS A 152 -7.23 -28.19 0.14
C HIS A 152 -6.43 -28.77 -1.04
N LEU A 153 -5.36 -28.09 -1.46
CA LEU A 153 -4.51 -28.55 -2.55
C LEU A 153 -3.72 -29.82 -2.16
N VAL A 154 -3.22 -29.89 -0.94
CA VAL A 154 -2.48 -31.07 -0.43
C VAL A 154 -3.39 -32.29 -0.35
N HIS A 155 -4.63 -32.15 0.12
CA HIS A 155 -5.57 -33.25 0.20
C HIS A 155 -6.03 -33.77 -1.19
N HIS A 156 -6.07 -32.93 -2.20
CA HIS A 156 -6.42 -33.36 -3.57
C HIS A 156 -5.26 -33.97 -4.36
N SER A 157 -4.02 -33.76 -3.96
CA SER A 157 -2.83 -34.35 -4.60
C SER A 157 -2.42 -35.70 -4.02
N ALA A 158 -3.08 -36.16 -2.94
CA ALA A 158 -2.80 -37.44 -2.27
C ALA A 158 -3.69 -38.59 -2.74
N TYR A 159 -4.51 -38.39 -3.79
CA TYR A 159 -5.31 -39.40 -4.50
C TYR A 159 -5.00 -39.31 -5.99
#